data_ba5bc570614f0938fe55b08f90a1022c
#
_entry.id   ba5bc570614f0938fe55b08f90a1022c
#
_cell.length_a   1.000
_cell.length_b   1.000
_cell.length_c   1.000
_cell.angle_alpha   90.00
_cell.angle_beta   90.00
_cell.angle_gamma   90.00
#
_symmetry.space_group_name_H-M   'P 1'
#
loop_
_entity.id
_entity.type
_entity.pdbx_description
1 polymer ?
#
loop_
_entity_poly.entity_id
_entity_poly.type
_entity_poly.pdbx_seq_one_letter_code
_entity_poly.pdbx_strand_id
1 'polypeptide(L)'
;QAKLLRVLQDGEFTRVGGSGDLRADVRVISATNRDVDTLLGEGRFREDLLYRINTLTIRTPPLRDRPGDVPALAGHFADAASRRNHWKARRFSAEALELLRRQPWKGNVRELKNVVERALILSDSDPITADEVRVALGPPGGGRSGSVPTDGMLRDVVDAFEREVIRERLKANAGHVTNTARSLGLERSHLYKKCKQLGIDIREE
;
A
#
# COMPACT_ATOMS: atom_id res chain seq x y z
N GLN A 1 -22.30 12.74 9.47
CA GLN A 1 -22.29 13.79 8.43
C GLN A 1 -23.09 15.02 8.89
N ALA A 2 -24.30 14.86 9.45
CA ALA A 2 -25.11 15.97 9.96
C ALA A 2 -24.41 16.78 11.06
N LYS A 3 -23.72 16.10 12.00
CA LYS A 3 -22.92 16.77 13.04
C LYS A 3 -21.75 17.57 12.45
N LEU A 4 -21.08 17.02 11.42
CA LEU A 4 -20.00 17.72 10.76
C LEU A 4 -20.51 18.96 10.00
N LEU A 5 -21.68 18.83 9.36
CA LEU A 5 -22.30 19.98 8.68
C LEU A 5 -22.56 21.15 9.64
N ARG A 6 -23.10 20.87 10.85
CA ARG A 6 -23.31 21.89 11.90
C ARG A 6 -21.99 22.60 12.28
N VAL A 7 -20.91 21.83 12.46
CA VAL A 7 -19.59 22.41 12.77
C VAL A 7 -19.10 23.32 11.63
N LEU A 8 -19.32 22.92 10.38
CA LEU A 8 -18.91 23.69 9.22
C LEU A 8 -19.76 24.96 8.98
N GLN A 9 -21.02 24.93 9.38
CA GLN A 9 -21.96 26.05 9.22
C GLN A 9 -21.84 27.06 10.36
N ASP A 10 -21.94 26.57 11.59
CA ASP A 10 -22.13 27.41 12.78
C ASP A 10 -20.83 27.52 13.62
N GLY A 11 -19.84 26.69 13.33
CA GLY A 11 -18.62 26.57 14.14
C GLY A 11 -18.87 25.91 15.49
N GLU A 12 -20.06 25.29 15.70
CA GLU A 12 -20.47 24.76 16.99
C GLU A 12 -20.42 23.23 17.04
N PHE A 13 -19.94 22.69 18.15
CA PHE A 13 -19.93 21.27 18.42
C PHE A 13 -20.10 20.97 19.90
N THR A 14 -20.60 19.79 20.20
CA THR A 14 -20.76 19.27 21.57
C THR A 14 -19.76 18.16 21.80
N ARG A 15 -19.09 18.13 22.95
CA ARG A 15 -18.20 17.01 23.33
C ARG A 15 -19.01 15.72 23.49
N VAL A 16 -18.40 14.60 23.17
CA VAL A 16 -19.01 13.29 23.45
C VAL A 16 -19.22 13.13 24.95
N GLY A 17 -20.47 12.92 25.37
CA GLY A 17 -20.86 12.83 26.79
C GLY A 17 -20.99 14.17 27.51
N GLY A 18 -20.83 15.30 26.82
CA GLY A 18 -21.02 16.64 27.37
C GLY A 18 -22.38 17.24 26.94
N SER A 19 -22.86 18.24 27.69
CA SER A 19 -24.11 18.96 27.42
C SER A 19 -23.93 20.41 26.96
N GLY A 20 -22.69 20.89 26.86
CA GLY A 20 -22.37 22.28 26.47
C GLY A 20 -21.92 22.38 25.02
N ASP A 21 -22.46 23.38 24.30
CA ASP A 21 -21.98 23.73 22.96
C ASP A 21 -20.65 24.51 23.07
N LEU A 22 -19.70 24.12 22.23
CA LEU A 22 -18.38 24.76 22.10
C LEU A 22 -18.25 25.35 20.72
N ARG A 23 -17.52 26.45 20.60
CA ARG A 23 -17.18 27.04 19.31
C ARG A 23 -15.75 26.74 18.92
N ALA A 24 -15.54 26.43 17.64
CA ALA A 24 -14.23 26.26 17.05
C ALA A 24 -14.08 27.14 15.82
N ASP A 25 -13.00 27.93 15.80
CA ASP A 25 -12.52 28.59 14.57
C ASP A 25 -11.42 27.72 13.97
N VAL A 26 -11.77 26.99 12.91
CA VAL A 26 -10.87 25.97 12.32
C VAL A 26 -10.89 26.06 10.79
N ARG A 27 -9.72 25.84 10.19
CA ARG A 27 -9.62 25.59 8.75
C ARG A 27 -9.78 24.09 8.48
N VAL A 28 -10.80 23.73 7.72
CA VAL A 28 -11.07 22.34 7.36
C VAL A 28 -10.42 22.00 6.03
N ILE A 29 -9.65 20.91 6.01
CA ILE A 29 -9.07 20.30 4.81
C ILE A 29 -9.59 18.86 4.74
N SER A 30 -10.30 18.53 3.66
CA SER A 30 -10.82 17.20 3.42
C SER A 30 -10.07 16.53 2.27
N ALA A 31 -9.94 15.20 2.31
CA ALA A 31 -9.34 14.42 1.24
C ALA A 31 -10.09 13.10 1.06
N THR A 32 -10.19 12.65 -0.18
CA THR A 32 -10.76 11.36 -0.53
C THR A 32 -10.05 10.77 -1.75
N ASN A 33 -9.99 9.46 -1.81
CA ASN A 33 -9.58 8.69 -2.99
C ASN A 33 -10.78 8.06 -3.72
N ARG A 34 -12.00 8.32 -3.25
CA ARG A 34 -13.25 7.81 -3.83
C ARG A 34 -13.83 8.83 -4.79
N ASP A 35 -14.57 8.32 -5.76
CA ASP A 35 -15.39 9.14 -6.63
C ASP A 35 -16.59 9.65 -5.82
N VAL A 36 -16.65 10.97 -5.67
CA VAL A 36 -17.67 11.64 -4.87
C VAL A 36 -19.03 11.58 -5.54
N ASP A 37 -19.07 11.67 -6.88
CA ASP A 37 -20.32 11.60 -7.66
C ASP A 37 -20.98 10.23 -7.50
N THR A 38 -20.20 9.17 -7.49
CA THR A 38 -20.69 7.81 -7.18
C THR A 38 -21.28 7.73 -5.78
N LEU A 39 -20.59 8.30 -4.76
CA LEU A 39 -21.08 8.29 -3.37
C LEU A 39 -22.38 9.09 -3.18
N LEU A 40 -22.56 10.16 -3.91
CA LEU A 40 -23.82 10.92 -3.93
C LEU A 40 -24.95 10.11 -4.56
N GLY A 41 -24.70 9.50 -5.73
CA GLY A 41 -25.69 8.66 -6.42
C GLY A 41 -26.13 7.44 -5.59
N GLU A 42 -25.25 6.88 -4.77
CA GLU A 42 -25.55 5.80 -3.84
C GLU A 42 -26.22 6.28 -2.53
N GLY A 43 -26.43 7.58 -2.33
CA GLY A 43 -26.96 8.15 -1.07
C GLY A 43 -26.03 7.98 0.14
N ARG A 44 -24.76 7.63 -0.07
CA ARG A 44 -23.76 7.40 0.99
C ARG A 44 -23.07 8.68 1.45
N PHE A 45 -23.19 9.74 0.69
CA PHE A 45 -22.68 11.06 1.02
C PHE A 45 -23.77 12.10 0.83
N ARG A 46 -23.87 13.07 1.75
CA ARG A 46 -24.87 14.12 1.68
C ARG A 46 -24.42 15.24 0.73
N GLU A 47 -25.32 15.69 -0.08
CA GLU A 47 -25.07 16.76 -1.06
C GLU A 47 -24.78 18.11 -0.36
N ASP A 48 -25.54 18.43 0.73
CA ASP A 48 -25.37 19.66 1.50
C ASP A 48 -23.99 19.73 2.17
N LEU A 49 -23.48 18.61 2.67
CA LEU A 49 -22.13 18.53 3.24
C LEU A 49 -21.08 18.70 2.14
N LEU A 50 -21.26 18.05 0.98
CA LEU A 50 -20.34 18.22 -0.14
C LEU A 50 -20.23 19.68 -0.55
N TYR A 51 -21.36 20.36 -0.75
CA TYR A 51 -21.39 21.75 -1.12
C TYR A 51 -20.61 22.64 -0.16
N ARG A 52 -20.65 22.33 1.14
CA ARG A 52 -19.97 23.11 2.17
C ARG A 52 -18.47 22.87 2.21
N ILE A 53 -17.98 21.65 1.92
CA ILE A 53 -16.54 21.32 1.95
C ILE A 53 -15.86 21.52 0.61
N ASN A 54 -16.59 21.55 -0.50
CA ASN A 54 -16.06 21.62 -1.86
C ASN A 54 -15.87 23.06 -2.36
N THR A 55 -15.37 23.94 -1.51
CA THR A 55 -15.10 25.34 -1.89
C THR A 55 -13.91 25.44 -2.83
N LEU A 56 -12.88 24.62 -2.65
CA LEU A 56 -11.69 24.56 -3.50
C LEU A 56 -11.27 23.11 -3.66
N THR A 57 -11.34 22.59 -4.88
CA THR A 57 -10.90 21.23 -5.20
C THR A 57 -9.51 21.23 -5.80
N ILE A 58 -8.60 20.49 -5.19
CA ILE A 58 -7.27 20.23 -5.73
C ILE A 58 -7.19 18.73 -6.08
N ARG A 59 -6.99 18.44 -7.37
CA ARG A 59 -6.75 17.05 -7.83
C ARG A 59 -5.25 16.77 -7.88
N THR A 60 -4.82 15.76 -7.13
CA THR A 60 -3.44 15.29 -7.20
C THR A 60 -3.34 14.19 -8.27
N PRO A 61 -2.56 14.39 -9.35
CA PRO A 61 -2.41 13.35 -10.38
C PRO A 61 -1.68 12.14 -9.81
N PRO A 62 -2.00 10.92 -10.27
CA PRO A 62 -1.28 9.73 -9.87
C PRO A 62 0.18 9.76 -10.37
N LEU A 63 1.06 9.00 -9.72
CA LEU A 63 2.48 9.04 -10.00
C LEU A 63 2.84 8.61 -11.44
N ARG A 64 2.04 7.72 -12.04
CA ARG A 64 2.19 7.32 -13.45
C ARG A 64 2.04 8.46 -14.45
N ASP A 65 1.29 9.51 -14.09
CA ASP A 65 1.05 10.70 -14.96
C ASP A 65 2.13 11.78 -14.76
N ARG A 66 3.05 11.56 -13.78
CA ARG A 66 4.18 12.45 -13.50
C ARG A 66 5.49 11.65 -13.30
N PRO A 67 5.93 10.87 -14.30
CA PRO A 67 7.12 10.02 -14.18
C PRO A 67 8.42 10.82 -13.96
N GLY A 68 8.42 12.11 -14.29
CA GLY A 68 9.55 13.01 -14.02
C GLY A 68 9.85 13.22 -12.54
N ASP A 69 8.85 13.03 -11.65
CA ASP A 69 9.04 13.17 -10.20
C ASP A 69 9.71 11.94 -9.57
N VAL A 70 9.67 10.79 -10.23
CA VAL A 70 10.13 9.51 -9.68
C VAL A 70 11.60 9.55 -9.25
N PRO A 71 12.57 10.08 -10.03
CA PRO A 71 13.95 10.15 -9.59
C PRO A 71 14.17 10.99 -8.34
N ALA A 72 13.51 12.16 -8.26
CA ALA A 72 13.62 13.05 -7.11
C ALA A 72 13.01 12.41 -5.84
N LEU A 73 11.84 11.76 -5.98
CA LEU A 73 11.20 11.03 -4.89
C LEU A 73 12.03 9.82 -4.44
N ALA A 74 12.61 9.06 -5.38
CA ALA A 74 13.46 7.93 -5.04
C ALA A 74 14.69 8.36 -4.25
N GLY A 75 15.36 9.42 -4.67
CA GLY A 75 16.49 10.02 -3.93
C GLY A 75 16.06 10.48 -2.53
N HIS A 76 14.97 11.21 -2.43
CA HIS A 76 14.44 11.67 -1.14
C HIS A 76 14.14 10.51 -0.17
N PHE A 77 13.49 9.44 -0.64
CA PHE A 77 13.20 8.28 0.19
C PHE A 77 14.45 7.49 0.58
N ALA A 78 15.42 7.39 -0.32
CA ALA A 78 16.70 6.75 -0.01
C ALA A 78 17.43 7.51 1.10
N ASP A 79 17.53 8.84 0.99
CA ASP A 79 18.14 9.68 2.01
C ASP A 79 17.39 9.64 3.35
N ALA A 80 16.06 9.68 3.31
CA ALA A 80 15.23 9.61 4.51
C ALA A 80 15.38 8.26 5.23
N ALA A 81 15.38 7.15 4.48
CA ALA A 81 15.57 5.81 5.03
C ALA A 81 16.99 5.64 5.60
N SER A 82 18.01 6.12 4.90
CA SER A 82 19.41 6.05 5.36
C SER A 82 19.60 6.81 6.66
N ARG A 83 19.07 8.03 6.78
CA ARG A 83 19.12 8.82 8.01
C ARG A 83 18.40 8.13 9.18
N ARG A 84 17.18 7.59 8.94
CA ARG A 84 16.36 6.95 9.97
C ARG A 84 17.01 5.69 10.53
N ASN A 85 17.68 4.91 9.67
CA ASN A 85 18.26 3.62 10.03
C ASN A 85 19.79 3.69 10.27
N HIS A 86 20.39 4.89 10.21
CA HIS A 86 21.84 5.08 10.31
C HIS A 86 22.63 4.29 9.27
N TRP A 87 22.07 4.11 8.07
CA TRP A 87 22.74 3.46 6.96
C TRP A 87 23.59 4.45 6.17
N LYS A 88 24.61 3.92 5.47
CA LYS A 88 25.34 4.72 4.49
C LYS A 88 24.37 5.19 3.40
N ALA A 89 24.40 6.49 3.09
CA ALA A 89 23.64 7.02 1.97
C ALA A 89 24.10 6.38 0.66
N ARG A 90 23.16 5.87 -0.14
CA ARG A 90 23.42 5.26 -1.44
C ARG A 90 22.54 5.89 -2.50
N ARG A 91 23.03 5.95 -3.71
CA ARG A 91 22.32 6.51 -4.87
C ARG A 91 21.89 5.40 -5.81
N PHE A 92 20.94 5.69 -6.66
CA PHE A 92 20.52 4.80 -7.75
C PHE A 92 21.35 5.11 -9.01
N SER A 93 21.68 4.08 -9.80
CA SER A 93 22.25 4.27 -11.13
C SER A 93 21.24 4.92 -12.08
N ALA A 94 21.71 5.48 -13.18
CA ALA A 94 20.83 6.08 -14.19
C ALA A 94 19.83 5.06 -14.76
N GLU A 95 20.27 3.83 -14.99
CA GLU A 95 19.46 2.72 -15.50
C GLU A 95 18.42 2.29 -14.46
N ALA A 96 18.78 2.30 -13.16
CA ALA A 96 17.87 2.00 -12.06
C ALA A 96 16.75 3.05 -11.95
N LEU A 97 17.09 4.34 -12.07
CA LEU A 97 16.12 5.42 -12.07
C LEU A 97 15.19 5.36 -13.28
N GLU A 98 15.72 5.02 -14.46
CA GLU A 98 14.91 4.87 -15.67
C GLU A 98 13.96 3.67 -15.55
N LEU A 99 14.39 2.57 -14.93
CA LEU A 99 13.53 1.43 -14.63
C LEU A 99 12.39 1.82 -13.68
N LEU A 100 12.67 2.59 -12.63
CA LEU A 100 11.65 3.11 -11.70
C LEU A 100 10.65 4.05 -12.40
N ARG A 101 11.11 4.92 -13.31
CA ARG A 101 10.26 5.83 -14.08
C ARG A 101 9.20 5.12 -14.93
N ARG A 102 9.53 3.94 -15.45
CA ARG A 102 8.65 3.16 -16.34
C ARG A 102 7.61 2.33 -15.61
N GLN A 103 7.64 2.28 -14.28
CA GLN A 103 6.67 1.50 -13.51
C GLN A 103 5.31 2.18 -13.45
N PRO A 104 4.21 1.41 -13.44
CA PRO A 104 2.85 1.95 -13.43
C PRO A 104 2.41 2.53 -12.08
N TRP A 105 3.13 2.27 -11.02
CA TRP A 105 2.92 2.77 -9.65
C TRP A 105 1.44 2.79 -9.22
N LYS A 106 0.77 1.64 -9.22
CA LYS A 106 -0.64 1.52 -8.80
C LYS A 106 -0.88 2.01 -7.39
N GLY A 107 0.08 1.79 -6.49
CA GLY A 107 0.11 2.30 -5.12
C GLY A 107 0.75 3.68 -4.98
N ASN A 108 1.02 4.36 -6.13
CA ASN A 108 1.57 5.71 -6.18
C ASN A 108 2.86 5.87 -5.35
N VAL A 109 3.00 7.00 -4.66
CA VAL A 109 4.19 7.36 -3.88
C VAL A 109 4.47 6.36 -2.75
N ARG A 110 3.44 5.72 -2.18
CA ARG A 110 3.64 4.69 -1.13
C ARG A 110 4.32 3.45 -1.68
N GLU A 111 3.93 3.01 -2.87
CA GLU A 111 4.56 1.86 -3.54
C GLU A 111 6.01 2.17 -3.89
N LEU A 112 6.27 3.33 -4.49
CA LEU A 112 7.64 3.77 -4.78
C LEU A 112 8.51 3.78 -3.52
N LYS A 113 8.02 4.38 -2.43
CA LYS A 113 8.74 4.41 -1.15
C LYS A 113 9.10 3.01 -0.67
N ASN A 114 8.15 2.07 -0.68
CA ASN A 114 8.39 0.70 -0.24
C ASN A 114 9.41 -0.03 -1.12
N VAL A 115 9.38 0.19 -2.44
CA VAL A 115 10.36 -0.38 -3.38
C VAL A 115 11.75 0.19 -3.11
N VAL A 116 11.87 1.50 -2.89
CA VAL A 116 13.14 2.16 -2.56
C VAL A 116 13.72 1.62 -1.25
N GLU A 117 12.92 1.53 -0.19
CA GLU A 117 13.35 0.99 1.10
C GLU A 117 13.80 -0.48 0.96
N ARG A 118 13.06 -1.29 0.18
CA ARG A 118 13.43 -2.68 -0.10
C ARG A 118 14.72 -2.77 -0.90
N ALA A 119 14.91 -1.93 -1.92
CA ALA A 119 16.14 -1.88 -2.70
C ALA A 119 17.36 -1.55 -1.81
N LEU A 120 17.21 -0.61 -0.88
CA LEU A 120 18.27 -0.27 0.09
C LEU A 120 18.64 -1.44 1.02
N ILE A 121 17.65 -2.27 1.39
CA ILE A 121 17.87 -3.44 2.27
C ILE A 121 18.55 -4.58 1.50
N LEU A 122 18.12 -4.82 0.26
CA LEU A 122 18.56 -5.97 -0.54
C LEU A 122 19.86 -5.71 -1.33
N SER A 123 20.29 -4.45 -1.45
CA SER A 123 21.44 -4.04 -2.23
C SER A 123 22.65 -3.84 -1.34
N ASP A 124 23.81 -4.30 -1.81
CA ASP A 124 25.11 -4.01 -1.20
C ASP A 124 25.93 -3.00 -2.02
N SER A 125 25.47 -2.69 -3.25
CA SER A 125 26.19 -1.81 -4.16
C SER A 125 25.90 -0.32 -3.94
N ASP A 126 26.82 0.51 -4.38
CA ASP A 126 26.69 1.97 -4.47
C ASP A 126 27.39 2.45 -5.75
N PRO A 127 26.64 2.82 -6.78
CA PRO A 127 25.18 3.00 -6.86
C PRO A 127 24.38 1.69 -6.94
N ILE A 128 23.12 1.74 -6.47
CA ILE A 128 22.13 0.66 -6.57
C ILE A 128 21.81 0.43 -8.06
N THR A 129 21.96 -0.78 -8.53
CA THR A 129 21.82 -1.16 -9.93
C THR A 129 20.37 -1.42 -10.36
N ALA A 130 20.13 -1.46 -11.67
CA ALA A 130 18.81 -1.81 -12.21
C ALA A 130 18.39 -3.25 -11.85
N ASP A 131 19.34 -4.18 -11.74
CA ASP A 131 19.04 -5.57 -11.38
C ASP A 131 18.57 -5.68 -9.92
N GLU A 132 19.20 -4.96 -9.00
CA GLU A 132 18.78 -4.89 -7.60
C GLU A 132 17.40 -4.25 -7.48
N VAL A 133 17.11 -3.22 -8.28
CA VAL A 133 15.76 -2.64 -8.35
C VAL A 133 14.75 -3.64 -8.91
N ARG A 134 15.10 -4.47 -9.90
CA ARG A 134 14.20 -5.55 -10.38
C ARG A 134 13.87 -6.55 -9.29
N VAL A 135 14.84 -6.93 -8.47
CA VAL A 135 14.64 -7.79 -7.31
C VAL A 135 13.70 -7.10 -6.30
N ALA A 136 13.90 -5.81 -6.05
CA ALA A 136 13.06 -5.03 -5.13
C ALA A 136 11.63 -4.83 -5.65
N LEU A 137 11.43 -4.72 -6.96
CA LEU A 137 10.10 -4.66 -7.59
C LEU A 137 9.33 -5.98 -7.45
N GLY A 138 10.04 -7.11 -7.39
CA GLY A 138 9.44 -8.44 -7.43
C GLY A 138 9.01 -8.89 -8.83
N PRO A 139 8.41 -10.07 -8.97
CA PRO A 139 7.99 -10.60 -10.27
C PRO A 139 6.95 -9.72 -10.96
N PRO A 140 6.99 -9.58 -12.30
CA PRO A 140 6.00 -8.83 -13.07
C PRO A 140 4.60 -9.40 -12.83
N GLY A 141 3.69 -8.56 -12.36
CA GLY A 141 2.33 -8.95 -11.99
C GLY A 141 2.09 -9.07 -10.48
N GLY A 142 3.13 -9.05 -9.66
CA GLY A 142 3.07 -9.03 -8.20
C GLY A 142 2.75 -7.65 -7.61
N GLY A 143 1.85 -6.90 -8.23
CA GLY A 143 1.33 -5.63 -7.73
C GLY A 143 0.35 -5.76 -6.55
N ARG A 144 0.57 -6.74 -5.73
CA ARG A 144 0.12 -6.80 -4.35
C ARG A 144 1.37 -6.84 -3.49
N SER A 145 1.81 -5.68 -3.08
CA SER A 145 2.48 -5.55 -1.80
C SER A 145 1.49 -6.14 -0.80
N GLY A 146 1.56 -7.44 -0.59
CA GLY A 146 1.07 -8.05 0.61
C GLY A 146 1.81 -7.29 1.71
N SER A 147 1.19 -6.27 2.25
CA SER A 147 1.57 -5.78 3.54
C SER A 147 1.40 -6.98 4.45
N VAL A 148 2.51 -7.69 4.69
CA VAL A 148 2.57 -8.57 5.86
C VAL A 148 2.20 -7.61 6.99
N PRO A 149 1.07 -7.82 7.68
CA PRO A 149 0.69 -6.96 8.78
C PRO A 149 1.86 -6.98 9.75
N THR A 150 2.59 -5.88 9.87
CA THR A 150 3.69 -5.77 10.84
C THR A 150 3.14 -5.52 12.25
N ASP A 151 1.84 -5.25 12.34
CA ASP A 151 1.11 -5.06 13.58
C ASP A 151 0.39 -6.38 13.93
N GLY A 152 0.94 -7.14 14.87
CA GLY A 152 0.40 -8.42 15.33
C GLY A 152 1.46 -9.29 16.02
N MET A 153 1.03 -10.40 16.61
CA MET A 153 1.98 -11.39 17.12
C MET A 153 2.77 -11.99 15.97
N LEU A 154 4.04 -12.29 16.17
CA LEU A 154 4.92 -12.89 15.14
C LEU A 154 4.27 -14.09 14.43
N ARG A 155 3.50 -14.88 15.16
CA ARG A 155 2.76 -16.02 14.61
C ARG A 155 1.76 -15.62 13.55
N ASP A 156 0.95 -14.57 13.81
CA ASP A 156 -0.08 -14.09 12.87
C ASP A 156 0.55 -13.52 11.58
N VAL A 157 1.69 -12.86 11.74
CA VAL A 157 2.49 -12.32 10.63
C VAL A 157 3.05 -13.46 9.78
N VAL A 158 3.60 -14.49 10.39
CA VAL A 158 4.15 -15.68 9.69
C VAL A 158 3.03 -16.45 9.00
N ASP A 159 1.90 -16.68 9.68
CA ASP A 159 0.74 -17.39 9.12
C ASP A 159 0.15 -16.62 7.93
N ALA A 160 0.10 -15.30 7.97
CA ALA A 160 -0.35 -14.47 6.87
C ALA A 160 0.59 -14.56 5.66
N PHE A 161 1.90 -14.52 5.89
CA PHE A 161 2.90 -14.67 4.84
C PHE A 161 2.87 -16.06 4.21
N GLU A 162 2.85 -17.13 5.01
CA GLU A 162 2.76 -18.51 4.53
C GLU A 162 1.48 -18.72 3.68
N ARG A 163 0.35 -18.16 4.13
CA ARG A 163 -0.93 -18.22 3.40
C ARG A 163 -0.82 -17.60 2.02
N GLU A 164 -0.18 -16.44 1.91
CA GLU A 164 -0.01 -15.75 0.63
C GLU A 164 0.91 -16.52 -0.30
N VAL A 165 2.06 -17.00 0.17
CA VAL A 165 3.01 -17.79 -0.61
C VAL A 165 2.35 -19.07 -1.14
N ILE A 166 1.61 -19.81 -0.31
CA ILE A 166 0.93 -21.03 -0.71
C ILE A 166 -0.15 -20.74 -1.76
N ARG A 167 -0.95 -19.69 -1.60
CA ARG A 167 -1.98 -19.28 -2.57
C ARG A 167 -1.39 -18.90 -3.92
N GLU A 168 -0.31 -18.13 -3.93
CA GLU A 168 0.37 -17.77 -5.18
C GLU A 168 0.91 -19.00 -5.91
N ARG A 169 1.52 -19.92 -5.18
CA ARG A 169 2.05 -21.16 -5.76
C ARG A 169 0.96 -22.12 -6.25
N LEU A 170 -0.15 -22.22 -5.54
CA LEU A 170 -1.33 -22.96 -6.01
C LEU A 170 -1.86 -22.36 -7.31
N LYS A 171 -2.00 -21.04 -7.37
CA LYS A 171 -2.44 -20.35 -8.58
C LYS A 171 -1.48 -20.53 -9.75
N ALA A 172 -0.17 -20.44 -9.52
CA ALA A 172 0.86 -20.64 -10.54
C ALA A 172 0.89 -22.08 -11.09
N ASN A 173 0.48 -23.06 -10.29
CA ASN A 173 0.41 -24.48 -10.68
C ASN A 173 -1.03 -24.92 -11.01
N ALA A 174 -1.92 -24.00 -11.37
CA ALA A 174 -3.32 -24.28 -11.76
C ALA A 174 -4.08 -25.16 -10.73
N GLY A 175 -3.78 -25.02 -9.44
CA GLY A 175 -4.41 -25.79 -8.37
C GLY A 175 -3.77 -27.16 -8.08
N HIS A 176 -2.82 -27.61 -8.89
CA HIS A 176 -2.18 -28.93 -8.71
C HIS A 176 -1.34 -29.03 -7.44
N VAL A 177 -1.89 -29.65 -6.41
CA VAL A 177 -1.28 -29.75 -5.06
C VAL A 177 0.10 -30.42 -5.09
N THR A 178 0.28 -31.48 -5.87
CA THR A 178 1.56 -32.21 -5.94
C THR A 178 2.68 -31.36 -6.54
N ASN A 179 2.38 -30.60 -7.60
CA ASN A 179 3.34 -29.68 -8.23
C ASN A 179 3.65 -28.51 -7.30
N THR A 180 2.63 -27.99 -6.62
CA THR A 180 2.77 -26.90 -5.64
C THR A 180 3.64 -27.35 -4.46
N ALA A 181 3.42 -28.52 -3.90
CA ALA A 181 4.24 -29.07 -2.81
C ALA A 181 5.71 -29.16 -3.24
N ARG A 182 5.97 -29.73 -4.41
CA ARG A 182 7.33 -29.83 -4.97
C ARG A 182 7.97 -28.45 -5.16
N SER A 183 7.24 -27.48 -5.68
CA SER A 183 7.75 -26.10 -5.89
C SER A 183 8.05 -25.35 -4.60
N LEU A 184 7.46 -25.77 -3.48
CA LEU A 184 7.69 -25.24 -2.14
C LEU A 184 8.69 -26.06 -1.33
N GLY A 185 9.25 -27.13 -1.88
CA GLY A 185 10.13 -28.05 -1.15
C GLY A 185 9.43 -28.81 -0.03
N LEU A 186 8.11 -29.02 -0.13
CA LEU A 186 7.30 -29.68 0.89
C LEU A 186 6.80 -31.04 0.38
N GLU A 187 6.53 -31.96 1.32
CA GLU A 187 5.75 -33.16 1.01
C GLU A 187 4.26 -32.80 0.82
N ARG A 188 3.57 -33.55 -0.05
CA ARG A 188 2.14 -33.36 -0.33
C ARG A 188 1.29 -33.36 0.94
N SER A 189 1.55 -34.29 1.86
CA SER A 189 0.88 -34.43 3.15
C SER A 189 1.08 -33.20 4.05
N HIS A 190 2.29 -32.63 4.02
CA HIS A 190 2.63 -31.46 4.81
C HIS A 190 1.94 -30.21 4.26
N LEU A 191 1.87 -30.06 2.93
CA LEU A 191 1.14 -28.95 2.30
C LEU A 191 -0.35 -28.99 2.65
N TYR A 192 -0.99 -30.18 2.63
CA TYR A 192 -2.39 -30.34 3.04
C TYR A 192 -2.63 -29.90 4.49
N LYS A 193 -1.75 -30.30 5.42
CA LYS A 193 -1.86 -29.89 6.83
C LYS A 193 -1.73 -28.37 6.98
N LYS A 194 -0.77 -27.75 6.29
CA LYS A 194 -0.59 -26.29 6.31
C LYS A 194 -1.79 -25.55 5.70
N CYS A 195 -2.32 -26.00 4.59
CA CYS A 195 -3.50 -25.39 3.99
C CYS A 195 -4.71 -25.45 4.92
N LYS A 196 -4.95 -26.59 5.57
CA LYS A 196 -6.00 -26.72 6.58
C LYS A 196 -5.82 -25.78 7.77
N GLN A 197 -4.59 -25.69 8.28
CA GLN A 197 -4.24 -24.80 9.38
C GLN A 197 -4.44 -23.32 9.01
N LEU A 198 -4.10 -22.94 7.79
CA LEU A 198 -4.15 -21.57 7.28
C LEU A 198 -5.52 -21.20 6.66
N GLY A 199 -6.51 -22.11 6.65
CA GLY A 199 -7.83 -21.85 6.07
C GLY A 199 -7.79 -21.65 4.54
N ILE A 200 -6.94 -22.39 3.85
CA ILE A 200 -6.84 -22.37 2.39
C ILE A 200 -7.64 -23.56 1.85
N ASP A 201 -8.68 -23.25 1.06
CA ASP A 201 -9.51 -24.27 0.40
C ASP A 201 -8.74 -24.85 -0.79
N ILE A 202 -8.47 -26.15 -0.74
CA ILE A 202 -7.89 -26.90 -1.85
C ILE A 202 -9.02 -27.74 -2.41
N ARG A 203 -9.57 -27.37 -3.57
CA ARG A 203 -10.51 -28.23 -4.28
C ARG A 203 -9.71 -29.39 -4.88
N GLU A 204 -10.06 -30.61 -4.49
CA GLU A 204 -9.59 -31.81 -5.16
C GLU A 204 -10.30 -31.89 -6.53
N GLU A 205 -9.54 -31.84 -7.62
CA GLU A 205 -9.85 -32.48 -8.87
C GLU A 205 -9.04 -33.76 -9.00
#